data_5602e341eb5e62d798a2bb84f4f0d8e2
#
_entry.id   5602e341eb5e62d798a2bb84f4f0d8e2
#
_cell.length_a   1.000
_cell.length_b   1.000
_cell.length_c   1.000
_cell.angle_alpha   90.00
_cell.angle_beta   90.00
_cell.angle_gamma   90.00
#
_symmetry.space_group_name_H-M   'P 1'
#
loop_
_entity.id
_entity.type
_entity.pdbx_description
1 polymer ?
#
loop_
_entity_poly.entity_id
_entity_poly.type
_entity_poly.pdbx_seq_one_letter_code
_entity_poly.pdbx_strand_id
1 'polypeptide(L)'
;NPALSYLDPSQVGALKVYAGIAPVSVGGDSIGGSIIAETAEPVFAAPGQGSLVRGEAGAFYRSNGNARGANLSATYATESFSISYTGATAQSDNYEAGGNFKERLFGAGNDPAFTGRPGHALSRDEVGSTAYETRNHTLGVAFRGGSHLIEAKLGFQDMPEQLWPNQRMDMLDNVQQRL
;
A
#
# COMPACT_ATOMS: atom_id res chain seq x y z
N ASN A 1 3.34 -11.46 -8.89
CA ASN A 1 2.55 -10.27 -8.53
C ASN A 1 3.42 -9.04 -8.70
N PRO A 2 2.91 -7.93 -9.26
CA PRO A 2 3.68 -6.71 -9.44
C PRO A 2 4.14 -6.16 -8.08
N ALA A 3 5.42 -5.81 -7.95
CA ALA A 3 5.98 -5.32 -6.70
C ALA A 3 5.27 -4.05 -6.16
N LEU A 4 4.72 -3.23 -7.04
CA LEU A 4 3.96 -2.03 -6.68
C LEU A 4 2.64 -2.33 -5.93
N SER A 5 2.09 -3.52 -6.09
CA SER A 5 0.85 -3.92 -5.41
C SER A 5 1.00 -4.09 -3.90
N TYR A 6 2.23 -4.19 -3.42
CA TYR A 6 2.56 -4.29 -1.99
C TYR A 6 2.94 -2.95 -1.37
N LEU A 7 2.95 -1.87 -2.16
CA LEU A 7 3.26 -0.53 -1.66
C LEU A 7 1.99 0.20 -1.25
N ASP A 8 1.97 0.65 -0.02
CA ASP A 8 0.95 1.59 0.43
C ASP A 8 1.32 3.01 -0.03
N PRO A 9 0.46 3.69 -0.81
CA PRO A 9 0.74 5.03 -1.29
C PRO A 9 1.02 6.05 -0.18
N SER A 10 0.46 5.87 1.01
CA SER A 10 0.68 6.76 2.17
C SER A 10 2.12 6.70 2.70
N GLN A 11 2.88 5.66 2.35
CA GLN A 11 4.27 5.47 2.77
C GLN A 11 5.28 5.92 1.70
N VAL A 12 4.80 6.30 0.52
CA VAL A 12 5.65 6.73 -0.60
C VAL A 12 5.80 8.24 -0.57
N GLY A 13 7.01 8.72 -0.35
CA GLY A 13 7.35 10.13 -0.42
C GLY A 13 7.62 10.62 -1.85
N ALA A 14 8.22 9.77 -2.67
CA ALA A 14 8.48 10.06 -4.08
C ALA A 14 8.42 8.81 -4.94
N LEU A 15 7.98 8.97 -6.19
CA LEU A 15 7.97 7.93 -7.20
C LEU A 15 8.75 8.41 -8.42
N LYS A 16 9.85 7.72 -8.74
CA LYS A 16 10.68 8.01 -9.92
C LYS A 16 10.44 6.93 -10.96
N VAL A 17 10.07 7.35 -12.16
CA VAL A 17 9.81 6.45 -13.30
C VAL A 17 10.84 6.70 -14.38
N TYR A 18 11.60 5.69 -14.72
CA TYR A 18 12.55 5.69 -15.82
C TYR A 18 11.96 4.84 -16.96
N ALA A 19 11.53 5.48 -18.04
CA ALA A 19 10.99 4.80 -19.20
C ALA A 19 12.13 4.33 -20.12
N GLY A 20 12.06 3.09 -20.58
CA GLY A 20 13.08 2.50 -21.45
C GLY A 20 14.30 2.01 -20.67
N ILE A 21 15.50 2.18 -21.22
CA ILE A 21 16.74 1.71 -20.60
C ILE A 21 17.10 2.61 -19.41
N ALA A 22 16.98 2.05 -18.20
CA ALA A 22 17.34 2.77 -16.99
C ALA A 22 18.88 2.88 -16.83
N PRO A 23 19.41 3.96 -16.21
CA PRO A 23 20.80 4.05 -15.84
C PRO A 23 21.22 2.87 -14.94
N VAL A 24 22.46 2.40 -15.05
CA VAL A 24 22.99 1.28 -14.26
C VAL A 24 22.90 1.54 -12.75
N SER A 25 22.94 2.80 -12.32
CA SER A 25 22.78 3.21 -10.92
C SER A 25 21.36 3.03 -10.37
N VAL A 26 20.38 2.79 -11.23
CA VAL A 26 18.95 2.70 -10.86
C VAL A 26 18.45 1.25 -10.86
N GLY A 27 19.27 0.32 -11.28
CA GLY A 27 18.94 -1.10 -11.42
C GLY A 27 19.20 -1.57 -12.84
N GLY A 28 20.01 -2.62 -12.97
CA GLY A 28 20.42 -3.16 -14.26
C GLY A 28 19.33 -4.01 -14.93
N ASP A 29 19.52 -4.27 -16.21
CA ASP A 29 18.81 -5.26 -17.02
C ASP A 29 17.32 -5.03 -17.31
N SER A 30 16.78 -3.85 -17.02
CA SER A 30 15.39 -3.54 -17.39
C SER A 30 15.30 -2.93 -18.78
N ILE A 31 14.69 -3.63 -19.73
CA ILE A 31 14.41 -3.14 -21.09
C ILE A 31 13.12 -2.30 -21.13
N GLY A 32 12.22 -2.52 -20.17
CA GLY A 32 10.92 -1.85 -20.11
C GLY A 32 10.90 -0.57 -19.27
N GLY A 33 11.93 -0.36 -18.46
CA GLY A 33 12.03 0.75 -17.52
C GLY A 33 12.12 0.33 -16.07
N SER A 34 12.34 1.29 -15.18
CA SER A 34 12.43 1.07 -13.73
C SER A 34 11.55 2.06 -12.98
N ILE A 35 10.92 1.59 -11.91
CA ILE A 35 10.13 2.41 -10.99
C ILE A 35 10.78 2.31 -9.62
N ILE A 36 11.16 3.45 -9.05
CA ILE A 36 11.71 3.56 -7.70
C ILE A 36 10.69 4.27 -6.83
N ALA A 37 10.26 3.61 -5.77
CA ALA A 37 9.47 4.22 -4.72
C ALA A 37 10.40 4.55 -3.54
N GLU A 38 10.47 5.81 -3.18
CA GLU A 38 11.27 6.30 -2.06
C GLU A 38 10.34 6.64 -0.90
N THR A 39 10.75 6.33 0.32
CA THR A 39 10.03 6.80 1.52
C THR A 39 10.26 8.30 1.71
N ALA A 40 9.35 8.97 2.43
CA ALA A 40 9.51 10.38 2.74
C ALA A 40 10.83 10.64 3.48
N GLU A 41 11.52 11.72 3.10
CA GLU A 41 12.72 12.17 3.80
C GLU A 41 12.38 12.70 5.21
N PRO A 42 13.30 12.56 6.17
CA PRO A 42 13.10 13.12 7.50
C PRO A 42 13.02 14.65 7.45
N VAL A 43 12.09 15.22 8.18
CA VAL A 43 11.87 16.67 8.28
C VAL A 43 12.46 17.15 9.59
N PHE A 44 13.12 18.30 9.57
CA PHE A 44 13.70 18.94 10.75
C PHE A 44 13.14 20.37 10.92
N ALA A 45 13.15 20.87 12.15
CA ALA A 45 12.82 22.25 12.41
C ALA A 45 13.87 23.18 11.77
N ALA A 46 13.44 24.37 11.36
CA ALA A 46 14.36 25.39 10.89
C ALA A 46 15.23 25.94 12.06
N PRO A 47 16.43 26.44 11.77
CA PRO A 47 17.28 27.06 12.78
C PRO A 47 16.53 28.15 13.55
N GLY A 48 16.57 28.08 14.89
CA GLY A 48 15.90 29.04 15.79
C GLY A 48 14.39 28.77 15.98
N GLN A 49 13.81 27.82 15.32
CA GLN A 49 12.37 27.46 15.45
C GLN A 49 12.06 26.65 16.71
N GLY A 50 13.10 26.01 17.31
CA GLY A 50 12.95 25.12 18.45
C GLY A 50 12.40 23.75 18.08
N SER A 51 11.11 23.63 17.81
CA SER A 51 10.49 22.39 17.39
C SER A 51 9.44 22.55 16.29
N LEU A 52 9.20 21.46 15.57
CA LEU A 52 8.19 21.35 14.54
C LEU A 52 7.28 20.16 14.86
N VAL A 53 5.97 20.36 14.81
CA VAL A 53 4.96 19.28 14.89
C VAL A 53 4.14 19.33 13.61
N ARG A 54 4.00 18.21 12.97
CA ARG A 54 3.11 18.02 11.81
C ARG A 54 2.27 16.77 12.02
N GLY A 55 1.04 16.80 11.53
CA GLY A 55 0.17 15.65 11.55
C GLY A 55 -0.88 15.75 10.46
N GLU A 56 -1.26 14.61 9.94
CA GLU A 56 -2.31 14.46 8.95
C GLU A 56 -3.11 13.19 9.28
N ALA A 57 -4.42 13.28 9.18
CA ALA A 57 -5.30 12.14 9.30
C ALA A 57 -6.32 12.17 8.17
N GLY A 58 -6.57 11.01 7.58
CA GLY A 58 -7.53 10.84 6.52
C GLY A 58 -8.35 9.58 6.70
N ALA A 59 -9.55 9.57 6.12
CA ALA A 59 -10.37 8.38 6.03
C ALA A 59 -11.17 8.41 4.72
N PHE A 60 -11.51 7.25 4.21
CA PHE A 60 -12.37 7.12 3.05
C PHE A 60 -13.40 6.02 3.23
N TYR A 61 -14.51 6.17 2.54
CA TYR A 61 -15.51 5.14 2.36
C TYR A 61 -16.01 5.15 0.91
N ARG A 62 -16.16 3.97 0.33
CA ARG A 62 -16.79 3.75 -0.97
C ARG A 62 -17.85 2.67 -0.81
N SER A 63 -19.08 2.94 -1.25
CA SER A 63 -20.21 2.02 -1.09
C SER A 63 -20.00 0.71 -1.87
N ASN A 64 -19.40 0.77 -3.06
CA ASN A 64 -19.10 -0.41 -3.85
C ASN A 64 -17.96 -1.21 -3.20
N GLY A 65 -18.24 -2.47 -2.83
CA GLY A 65 -17.34 -3.32 -2.06
C GLY A 65 -17.18 -2.90 -0.59
N ASN A 66 -18.02 -2.00 -0.06
CA ASN A 66 -17.88 -1.48 1.31
C ASN A 66 -16.45 -1.05 1.66
N ALA A 67 -15.73 -0.54 0.65
CA ALA A 67 -14.33 -0.19 0.80
C ALA A 67 -14.16 0.97 1.78
N ARG A 68 -13.32 0.79 2.79
CA ARG A 68 -13.05 1.77 3.83
C ARG A 68 -11.61 1.72 4.27
N GLY A 69 -11.11 2.84 4.70
CA GLY A 69 -9.76 2.93 5.22
C GLY A 69 -9.52 4.24 5.95
N ALA A 70 -8.42 4.25 6.68
CA ALA A 70 -7.95 5.42 7.39
C ALA A 70 -6.41 5.46 7.34
N ASN A 71 -5.87 6.66 7.37
CA ASN A 71 -4.45 6.91 7.50
C ASN A 71 -4.17 7.99 8.54
N LEU A 72 -3.02 7.88 9.18
CA LEU A 72 -2.49 8.84 10.13
C LEU A 72 -1.00 9.00 9.89
N SER A 73 -0.54 10.24 9.79
CA SER A 73 0.87 10.57 9.89
C SER A 73 1.11 11.58 11.00
N ALA A 74 2.23 11.46 11.69
CA ALA A 74 2.65 12.40 12.72
C ALA A 74 4.18 12.53 12.70
N THR A 75 4.68 13.76 12.83
CA THR A 75 6.10 14.05 12.91
C THR A 75 6.34 15.08 14.02
N TYR A 76 7.29 14.77 14.87
CA TYR A 76 7.90 15.73 15.80
C TYR A 76 9.37 15.88 15.42
N ALA A 77 9.83 17.10 15.32
CA ALA A 77 11.22 17.36 14.97
C ALA A 77 11.78 18.58 15.71
N THR A 78 13.08 18.54 15.97
CA THR A 78 13.91 19.67 16.36
C THR A 78 14.90 19.99 15.23
N GLU A 79 15.83 20.88 15.44
CA GLU A 79 16.87 21.15 14.45
C GLU A 79 17.78 19.96 14.16
N SER A 80 17.97 19.05 15.13
CA SER A 80 18.92 17.93 15.04
C SER A 80 18.28 16.55 15.17
N PHE A 81 17.00 16.46 15.56
CA PHE A 81 16.29 15.23 15.79
C PHE A 81 14.94 15.23 15.08
N SER A 82 14.54 14.11 14.55
CA SER A 82 13.22 13.89 13.96
C SER A 82 12.71 12.51 14.31
N ILE A 83 11.43 12.42 14.65
CA ILE A 83 10.70 11.17 14.78
C ILE A 83 9.40 11.29 14.00
N SER A 84 9.11 10.30 13.19
CA SER A 84 7.90 10.25 12.35
C SER A 84 7.21 8.90 12.47
N TYR A 85 5.91 8.94 12.42
CA TYR A 85 5.06 7.75 12.33
C TYR A 85 4.09 7.93 11.16
N THR A 86 3.90 6.85 10.39
CA THR A 86 2.86 6.75 9.37
C THR A 86 2.16 5.42 9.53
N GLY A 87 0.85 5.45 9.62
CA GLY A 87 0.01 4.25 9.69
C GLY A 87 -1.16 4.35 8.72
N ALA A 88 -1.51 3.25 8.09
CA ALA A 88 -2.66 3.16 7.21
C ALA A 88 -3.33 1.80 7.35
N THR A 89 -4.65 1.77 7.23
CA THR A 89 -5.44 0.56 7.12
C THR A 89 -6.48 0.73 6.03
N ALA A 90 -6.70 -0.31 5.26
CA ALA A 90 -7.75 -0.33 4.25
C ALA A 90 -8.30 -1.74 4.08
N GLN A 91 -9.61 -1.83 3.83
CA GLN A 91 -10.29 -3.10 3.54
C GLN A 91 -11.42 -2.87 2.54
N SER A 92 -11.71 -3.90 1.77
CA SER A 92 -12.83 -3.94 0.83
C SER A 92 -13.31 -5.38 0.67
N ASP A 93 -14.62 -5.53 0.59
CA ASP A 93 -15.24 -6.72 0.02
C ASP A 93 -15.07 -6.71 -1.52
N ASN A 94 -15.53 -7.76 -2.20
CA ASN A 94 -15.58 -7.74 -3.65
C ASN A 94 -16.46 -6.59 -4.14
N TYR A 95 -16.05 -5.92 -5.21
CA TYR A 95 -16.87 -4.88 -5.82
C TYR A 95 -17.86 -5.43 -6.83
N GLU A 96 -18.91 -4.65 -7.10
CA GLU A 96 -19.95 -4.96 -8.07
C GLU A 96 -19.72 -4.18 -9.37
N ALA A 97 -19.94 -4.84 -10.50
CA ALA A 97 -19.96 -4.19 -11.80
C ALA A 97 -21.28 -3.39 -11.98
N GLY A 98 -21.31 -2.47 -12.94
CA GLY A 98 -22.50 -1.65 -13.23
C GLY A 98 -23.73 -2.42 -13.77
N GLY A 99 -23.65 -3.74 -13.84
CA GLY A 99 -24.74 -4.64 -14.23
C GLY A 99 -24.26 -6.08 -14.33
N ASN A 100 -25.24 -6.98 -14.51
CA ASN A 100 -24.97 -8.42 -14.64
C ASN A 100 -24.07 -8.72 -15.87
N PHE A 101 -22.87 -9.18 -15.66
CA PHE A 101 -21.92 -9.54 -16.71
C PHE A 101 -21.66 -11.05 -16.82
N LYS A 102 -22.04 -11.83 -15.80
CA LYS A 102 -21.89 -13.28 -15.81
C LYS A 102 -23.07 -13.93 -16.49
N GLU A 103 -22.80 -14.83 -17.43
CA GLU A 103 -23.83 -15.62 -18.08
C GLU A 103 -24.42 -16.67 -17.14
N ARG A 104 -25.70 -17.03 -17.38
CA ARG A 104 -26.41 -18.05 -16.59
C ARG A 104 -25.77 -19.45 -16.67
N LEU A 105 -25.02 -19.71 -17.72
CA LEU A 105 -24.43 -21.04 -18.00
C LEU A 105 -23.26 -21.38 -17.09
N PHE A 106 -22.68 -20.41 -16.42
CA PHE A 106 -21.60 -20.65 -15.47
C PHE A 106 -22.17 -20.77 -14.05
N GLY A 107 -22.96 -21.80 -13.84
CA GLY A 107 -23.35 -22.22 -12.51
C GLY A 107 -24.38 -21.32 -11.85
N ALA A 108 -25.60 -21.64 -12.10
CA ALA A 108 -26.54 -21.64 -11.00
C ALA A 108 -25.93 -22.57 -9.94
N GLY A 109 -25.24 -22.01 -8.97
CA GLY A 109 -24.78 -22.74 -7.80
C GLY A 109 -23.30 -23.10 -7.85
N ASN A 110 -22.62 -22.75 -6.84
CA ASN A 110 -21.58 -23.51 -6.13
C ASN A 110 -20.46 -24.19 -6.98
N ASP A 111 -20.16 -23.73 -8.19
CA ASP A 111 -18.95 -24.20 -8.84
C ASP A 111 -17.74 -23.49 -8.21
N PRO A 112 -16.92 -24.23 -7.42
CA PRO A 112 -15.74 -23.66 -6.76
C PRO A 112 -14.75 -23.02 -7.73
N ALA A 113 -14.79 -23.42 -9.01
CA ALA A 113 -13.92 -22.88 -10.05
C ALA A 113 -14.20 -21.40 -10.36
N PHE A 114 -15.39 -20.90 -10.01
CA PHE A 114 -15.80 -19.51 -10.27
C PHE A 114 -15.89 -18.65 -9.02
N THR A 115 -15.94 -19.25 -7.83
CA THR A 115 -16.15 -18.50 -6.59
C THR A 115 -14.88 -18.24 -5.82
N GLY A 116 -13.75 -18.84 -6.19
CA GLY A 116 -12.50 -18.77 -5.45
C GLY A 116 -12.54 -19.42 -4.05
N ARG A 117 -13.72 -19.60 -3.50
CA ARG A 117 -13.95 -20.25 -2.18
C ARG A 117 -15.03 -21.31 -2.30
N PRO A 118 -14.77 -22.56 -1.85
CA PRO A 118 -15.80 -23.60 -1.83
C PRO A 118 -17.06 -23.14 -1.09
N GLY A 119 -18.22 -23.26 -1.73
CA GLY A 119 -19.50 -22.93 -1.12
C GLY A 119 -19.91 -21.46 -1.15
N HIS A 120 -19.11 -20.56 -1.73
CA HIS A 120 -19.46 -19.16 -1.91
C HIS A 120 -19.98 -18.90 -3.34
N ALA A 121 -21.27 -18.63 -3.47
CA ALA A 121 -21.88 -18.26 -4.74
C ALA A 121 -21.84 -16.73 -4.90
N LEU A 122 -21.13 -16.23 -5.92
CA LEU A 122 -21.10 -14.81 -6.25
C LEU A 122 -22.36 -14.40 -7.03
N SER A 123 -22.86 -13.19 -6.78
CA SER A 123 -23.92 -12.59 -7.58
C SER A 123 -23.44 -12.37 -9.03
N ARG A 124 -24.38 -12.11 -9.96
CA ARG A 124 -24.06 -12.01 -11.39
C ARG A 124 -23.27 -10.76 -11.75
N ASP A 125 -23.28 -9.77 -10.93
CA ASP A 125 -22.60 -8.48 -11.03
C ASP A 125 -21.39 -8.36 -10.11
N GLU A 126 -21.23 -9.25 -9.13
CA GLU A 126 -20.06 -9.25 -8.24
C GLU A 126 -18.79 -9.69 -8.98
N VAL A 127 -17.75 -8.88 -8.91
CA VAL A 127 -16.43 -9.22 -9.46
C VAL A 127 -15.61 -9.92 -8.39
N GLY A 128 -15.54 -11.26 -8.51
CA GLY A 128 -14.78 -12.08 -7.58
C GLY A 128 -13.29 -11.78 -7.56
N SER A 129 -12.64 -12.12 -6.46
CA SER A 129 -11.20 -11.91 -6.24
C SER A 129 -10.79 -10.45 -6.32
N THR A 130 -11.60 -9.55 -5.78
CA THR A 130 -11.30 -8.12 -5.70
C THR A 130 -11.26 -7.59 -4.26
N ALA A 131 -11.56 -8.44 -3.29
CA ALA A 131 -11.47 -8.12 -1.87
C ALA A 131 -10.00 -7.93 -1.44
N TYR A 132 -9.80 -7.07 -0.46
CA TYR A 132 -8.49 -6.87 0.15
C TYR A 132 -8.59 -6.39 1.60
N GLU A 133 -7.58 -6.69 2.38
CA GLU A 133 -7.32 -6.10 3.69
C GLU A 133 -5.83 -5.84 3.85
N THR A 134 -5.48 -4.62 4.28
CA THR A 134 -4.08 -4.22 4.49
C THR A 134 -3.94 -3.30 5.71
N ARG A 135 -2.84 -3.48 6.42
CA ARG A 135 -2.41 -2.65 7.55
C ARG A 135 -0.93 -2.36 7.41
N ASN A 136 -0.58 -1.08 7.42
CA ASN A 136 0.79 -0.63 7.22
C ASN A 136 1.18 0.33 8.35
N HIS A 137 2.38 0.16 8.89
CA HIS A 137 2.94 1.02 9.91
C HIS A 137 4.41 1.27 9.61
N THR A 138 4.84 2.51 9.72
CA THR A 138 6.25 2.88 9.62
C THR A 138 6.60 3.86 10.72
N LEU A 139 7.68 3.58 11.44
CA LEU A 139 8.31 4.46 12.40
C LEU A 139 9.67 4.87 11.87
N GLY A 140 9.92 6.17 11.76
CA GLY A 140 11.20 6.74 11.35
C GLY A 140 11.82 7.55 12.47
N VAL A 141 13.13 7.44 12.63
CA VAL A 141 13.93 8.26 13.53
C VAL A 141 15.15 8.76 12.78
N ALA A 142 15.46 10.04 12.89
CA ALA A 142 16.61 10.64 12.25
C ALA A 142 17.34 11.63 13.17
N PHE A 143 18.66 11.65 13.04
CA PHE A 143 19.55 12.59 13.71
C PHE A 143 20.43 13.31 12.68
N ARG A 144 20.51 14.61 12.80
CA ARG A 144 21.35 15.46 11.97
C ARG A 144 22.36 16.23 12.83
N GLY A 145 23.64 16.15 12.47
CA GLY A 145 24.68 16.92 13.18
C GLY A 145 25.89 17.15 12.28
N GLY A 146 26.32 18.41 12.16
CA GLY A 146 27.36 18.81 11.24
C GLY A 146 27.01 18.43 9.79
N SER A 147 27.87 17.63 9.14
CA SER A 147 27.64 17.09 7.79
C SER A 147 27.04 15.68 7.76
N HIS A 148 26.60 15.17 8.91
CA HIS A 148 26.12 13.79 9.04
C HIS A 148 24.61 13.76 9.23
N LEU A 149 23.97 12.82 8.55
CA LEU A 149 22.59 12.40 8.75
C LEU A 149 22.58 10.89 9.04
N ILE A 150 21.96 10.50 10.14
CA ILE A 150 21.72 9.12 10.52
C ILE A 150 20.22 8.91 10.53
N GLU A 151 19.74 7.92 9.83
CA GLU A 151 18.31 7.60 9.73
C GLU A 151 18.09 6.11 9.97
N ALA A 152 17.04 5.78 10.70
CA ALA A 152 16.55 4.42 10.87
C ALA A 152 15.03 4.40 10.64
N LYS A 153 14.55 3.43 9.91
CA LYS A 153 13.12 3.20 9.66
C LYS A 153 12.75 1.76 9.96
N LEU A 154 11.65 1.59 10.68
CA LEU A 154 11.04 0.30 10.96
C LEU A 154 9.68 0.27 10.26
N GLY A 155 9.49 -0.67 9.34
CA GLY A 155 8.24 -0.89 8.64
C GLY A 155 7.61 -2.23 9.03
N PHE A 156 6.30 -2.22 9.21
CA PHE A 156 5.47 -3.41 9.40
C PHE A 156 4.30 -3.34 8.43
N GLN A 157 4.09 -4.44 7.71
CA GLN A 157 2.96 -4.61 6.82
C GLN A 157 2.29 -5.95 7.11
N ASP A 158 0.99 -5.92 7.29
CA ASP A 158 0.11 -7.07 7.44
C ASP A 158 -0.96 -7.00 6.36
N MET A 159 -1.05 -8.03 5.53
CA MET A 159 -2.03 -8.15 4.46
C MET A 159 -2.73 -9.50 4.59
N PRO A 160 -3.77 -9.59 5.45
CA PRO A 160 -4.51 -10.83 5.64
C PRO A 160 -5.17 -11.33 4.37
N GLU A 161 -5.57 -10.42 3.48
CA GLU A 161 -6.21 -10.75 2.22
C GLU A 161 -5.82 -9.77 1.11
N GLN A 162 -5.35 -10.29 -0.01
CA GLN A 162 -5.16 -9.55 -1.26
C GLN A 162 -5.54 -10.45 -2.41
N LEU A 163 -6.74 -10.26 -2.94
CA LEU A 163 -7.26 -11.05 -4.05
C LEU A 163 -7.01 -10.34 -5.38
N TRP A 164 -6.83 -11.13 -6.43
CA TRP A 164 -6.46 -10.63 -7.75
C TRP A 164 -7.47 -11.09 -8.80
N PRO A 165 -8.29 -10.21 -9.36
CA PRO A 165 -9.23 -10.58 -10.40
C PRO A 165 -8.47 -11.14 -11.61
N ASN A 166 -8.99 -12.26 -12.15
CA ASN A 166 -8.46 -12.96 -13.33
C ASN A 166 -7.12 -13.67 -13.19
N GLN A 167 -6.45 -13.65 -12.04
CA GLN A 167 -5.14 -14.30 -11.92
C GLN A 167 -5.13 -15.61 -11.16
N ARG A 168 -6.20 -16.00 -10.50
CA ARG A 168 -6.30 -17.20 -9.64
C ARG A 168 -5.14 -17.34 -8.63
N MET A 169 -4.51 -16.21 -8.30
CA MET A 169 -3.40 -16.15 -7.36
C MET A 169 -3.79 -15.20 -6.22
N ASP A 170 -4.59 -15.72 -5.32
CA ASP A 170 -4.97 -15.01 -4.12
C ASP A 170 -3.83 -15.09 -3.10
N MET A 171 -3.52 -13.98 -2.47
CA MET A 171 -2.61 -13.92 -1.35
C MET A 171 -3.42 -13.86 -0.06
N LEU A 172 -3.23 -14.85 0.77
CA LEU A 172 -3.82 -14.94 2.09
C LEU A 172 -2.67 -14.93 3.11
N ASP A 173 -2.77 -14.05 4.09
CA ASP A 173 -1.88 -13.98 5.24
C ASP A 173 -0.41 -13.69 4.89
N ASN A 174 -0.13 -12.45 4.47
CA ASN A 174 1.22 -11.96 4.23
C ASN A 174 1.64 -10.93 5.29
N VAL A 175 2.69 -11.23 6.04
CA VAL A 175 3.29 -10.33 7.02
C VAL A 175 4.71 -9.98 6.58
N GLN A 176 5.03 -8.70 6.52
CA GLN A 176 6.37 -8.21 6.19
C GLN A 176 6.89 -7.26 7.27
N GLN A 177 8.16 -7.43 7.61
CA GLN A 177 8.89 -6.51 8.47
C GLN A 177 10.09 -5.98 7.69
N ARG A 178 10.36 -4.69 7.81
CA ARG A 178 11.45 -4.01 7.12
C ARG A 178 12.24 -3.16 8.12
N LEU A 179 13.53 -3.23 8.01
CA LEU A 179 14.49 -2.40 8.76
C LEU A 179 15.23 -1.50 7.78
#